data_49bdba7d468686234ad7b2aed2d55742
#
_entry.id   49bdba7d468686234ad7b2aed2d55742
#
_cell.length_a   1.000
_cell.length_b   1.000
_cell.length_c   1.000
_cell.angle_alpha   90.00
_cell.angle_beta   90.00
_cell.angle_gamma   90.00
#
_symmetry.space_group_name_H-M   'P 1'
#
loop_
_entity.id
_entity.type
_entity.pdbx_description
1 polymer ?
#
loop_
_entity_poly.entity_id
_entity_poly.type
_entity_poly.pdbx_seq_one_letter_code
_entity_poly.pdbx_strand_id
1 'polypeptide(L)'
;MKRKLFAVLAAVTLTIPLLAAPAQAIGPAILPVTVGNNTGRGEAVYLYVIGKQLSSGRLGYVNQGGGFTPWSGGSVPPVPAPDVSIPGPGNGGNTTINFPRGFSGRVYFSLGEKIKFFLTTDGFVQPAPWAGGDPNRDILFDWSEFTYNDDGLWINSSQVDMFAVPHAVTVTGSNGATKRTGDVVNNGRNAIIEGIRSQSGWANTVYTRSDGTVLRVLAPGKAVGAGVLSANYYSSYITSAWNAYVNRTLTVTPFLDQPSIKYFGRTSGNVMTFTNTSGQVVKTFNRPSDASVWGCDGDLPAPNDQVVGPISRTLCAALTRGTLGTLDTQPTTNPADFYRNSPVNHYGRIIHANMVDGKAYTFPFDDVGAFESLVHDGDPRSAGIILSPFGSGGGNPQPSGVPVISNWNNLCIDVPQSNFSDRVPLQTYTCNQTNAQKWTFDGQALKTQNNKCMDVADGATGNGAVIQIYECNLTGAQKFVLSSSGDLVNPQSNRCVDIKDWVNGDGARLQLWDCGGTANQKWRKG
;
A
#
# COMPACT_ATOMS: atom_id res chain seq x y z
N MET A 1 16.82 -84.33 -32.99
CA MET A 1 16.15 -83.20 -33.70
C MET A 1 15.36 -82.39 -32.69
N LYS A 2 15.89 -81.25 -32.22
CA LYS A 2 15.20 -80.32 -31.27
C LYS A 2 14.83 -79.06 -32.02
N ARG A 3 13.52 -78.84 -32.26
CA ARG A 3 13.00 -77.59 -32.82
C ARG A 3 12.95 -76.52 -31.73
N LYS A 4 13.64 -75.40 -31.97
CA LYS A 4 13.52 -74.18 -31.16
C LYS A 4 12.35 -73.34 -31.69
N LEU A 5 11.34 -73.08 -30.86
CA LEU A 5 10.36 -72.05 -31.10
C LEU A 5 10.94 -70.70 -30.74
N PHE A 6 10.90 -69.77 -31.73
CA PHE A 6 11.12 -68.35 -31.48
C PHE A 6 9.80 -67.69 -31.20
N ALA A 7 9.66 -67.14 -29.97
CA ALA A 7 8.54 -66.26 -29.64
C ALA A 7 8.91 -64.84 -30.02
N VAL A 8 8.16 -64.23 -30.95
CA VAL A 8 8.28 -62.80 -31.32
C VAL A 8 7.41 -62.03 -30.34
N LEU A 9 8.07 -61.23 -29.46
CA LEU A 9 7.42 -60.23 -28.64
C LEU A 9 7.15 -58.99 -29.47
N ALA A 10 5.91 -58.66 -29.79
CA ALA A 10 5.51 -57.40 -30.38
C ALA A 10 5.46 -56.35 -29.24
N ALA A 11 6.39 -55.40 -29.23
CA ALA A 11 6.34 -54.23 -28.33
C ALA A 11 5.31 -53.25 -28.91
N VAL A 12 4.18 -53.11 -28.23
CA VAL A 12 3.20 -52.03 -28.46
C VAL A 12 3.72 -50.77 -27.77
N THR A 13 4.29 -49.85 -28.54
CA THR A 13 4.61 -48.50 -28.05
C THR A 13 3.34 -47.69 -27.90
N LEU A 14 2.84 -47.54 -26.67
CA LEU A 14 1.80 -46.55 -26.34
C LEU A 14 2.42 -45.14 -26.44
N THR A 15 2.15 -44.44 -27.51
CA THR A 15 2.40 -42.99 -27.61
C THR A 15 1.31 -42.29 -26.82
N ILE A 16 1.61 -41.90 -25.56
CA ILE A 16 0.80 -40.97 -24.80
C ILE A 16 1.02 -39.58 -25.43
N PRO A 17 -0.01 -38.93 -25.98
CA PRO A 17 0.15 -37.55 -26.42
C PRO A 17 0.48 -36.71 -25.17
N LEU A 18 1.66 -36.06 -25.16
CA LEU A 18 1.92 -34.97 -24.23
C LEU A 18 0.86 -33.91 -24.55
N LEU A 19 -0.15 -33.81 -23.70
CA LEU A 19 -1.01 -32.63 -23.65
C LEU A 19 -0.06 -31.48 -23.29
N ALA A 20 0.24 -30.60 -24.25
CA ALA A 20 0.90 -29.34 -23.97
C ALA A 20 0.08 -28.64 -22.89
N ALA A 21 0.71 -28.32 -21.75
CA ALA A 21 0.08 -27.50 -20.75
C ALA A 21 -0.44 -26.23 -21.46
N PRO A 22 -1.66 -25.77 -21.16
CA PRO A 22 -2.17 -24.54 -21.76
C PRO A 22 -1.16 -23.44 -21.48
N ALA A 23 -0.72 -22.74 -22.53
CA ALA A 23 0.16 -21.59 -22.38
C ALA A 23 -0.49 -20.65 -21.37
N GLN A 24 0.19 -20.39 -20.26
CA GLN A 24 -0.29 -19.49 -19.21
C GLN A 24 -0.49 -18.12 -19.86
N ALA A 25 -1.70 -17.58 -19.78
CA ALA A 25 -1.98 -16.27 -20.32
C ALA A 25 -1.21 -15.24 -19.46
N ILE A 26 -0.36 -14.45 -20.09
CA ILE A 26 0.61 -13.54 -19.42
C ILE A 26 0.20 -12.07 -19.55
N GLY A 27 -1.08 -11.79 -19.74
CA GLY A 27 -1.60 -10.45 -20.00
C GLY A 27 -1.33 -9.94 -21.42
N PRO A 28 -1.77 -8.72 -21.76
CA PRO A 28 -1.58 -8.11 -23.07
C PRO A 28 -0.13 -7.62 -23.26
N ALA A 29 0.33 -7.50 -24.51
CA ALA A 29 1.65 -6.91 -24.81
C ALA A 29 1.77 -5.44 -24.33
N ILE A 30 0.66 -4.73 -24.34
CA ILE A 30 0.49 -3.36 -23.85
C ILE A 30 -0.65 -3.37 -22.82
N LEU A 31 -0.32 -3.13 -21.56
CA LEU A 31 -1.27 -3.17 -20.45
C LEU A 31 -1.83 -1.76 -20.16
N PRO A 32 -3.16 -1.55 -20.20
CA PRO A 32 -3.73 -0.27 -19.81
C PRO A 32 -3.65 -0.03 -18.31
N VAL A 33 -3.23 1.18 -17.93
CA VAL A 33 -3.09 1.63 -16.55
C VAL A 33 -3.84 2.94 -16.37
N THR A 34 -4.86 2.93 -15.54
CA THR A 34 -5.66 4.12 -15.25
C THR A 34 -5.04 4.89 -14.09
N VAL A 35 -4.66 6.14 -14.31
CA VAL A 35 -4.25 7.07 -13.27
C VAL A 35 -5.46 7.93 -12.90
N GLY A 36 -5.92 7.81 -11.66
CA GLY A 36 -7.03 8.61 -11.11
C GLY A 36 -6.49 9.72 -10.19
N ASN A 37 -7.06 10.91 -10.25
CA ASN A 37 -6.70 12.02 -9.39
C ASN A 37 -7.83 12.35 -8.42
N ASN A 38 -7.69 11.94 -7.16
CA ASN A 38 -8.60 12.25 -6.07
C ASN A 38 -7.95 13.15 -5.01
N THR A 39 -6.88 13.88 -5.37
CA THR A 39 -6.10 14.68 -4.41
C THR A 39 -6.89 15.82 -3.76
N GLY A 40 -8.02 16.23 -4.35
CA GLY A 40 -8.75 17.43 -3.95
C GLY A 40 -8.08 18.72 -4.40
N ARG A 41 -7.03 18.64 -5.23
CA ARG A 41 -6.19 19.76 -5.65
C ARG A 41 -6.50 20.14 -7.09
N GLY A 42 -6.44 21.43 -7.41
CA GLY A 42 -6.78 21.96 -8.73
C GLY A 42 -5.59 22.15 -9.68
N GLU A 43 -4.36 21.85 -9.23
CA GLU A 43 -3.16 22.02 -10.06
C GLU A 43 -3.11 20.97 -11.17
N ALA A 44 -2.40 21.29 -12.25
CA ALA A 44 -2.12 20.35 -13.33
C ALA A 44 -1.30 19.16 -12.81
N VAL A 45 -1.64 17.96 -13.27
CA VAL A 45 -0.88 16.74 -13.01
C VAL A 45 -0.07 16.39 -14.26
N TYR A 46 1.19 16.04 -14.06
CA TYR A 46 2.08 15.56 -15.12
C TYR A 46 2.57 14.17 -14.78
N LEU A 47 2.46 13.24 -15.73
CA LEU A 47 2.84 11.83 -15.57
C LEU A 47 4.08 11.53 -16.40
N TYR A 48 4.93 10.62 -15.92
CA TYR A 48 6.13 10.16 -16.62
C TYR A 48 6.30 8.66 -16.37
N VAL A 49 6.53 7.88 -17.42
CA VAL A 49 6.86 6.47 -17.32
C VAL A 49 8.32 6.30 -17.72
N ILE A 50 9.19 6.14 -16.75
CA ILE A 50 10.66 6.13 -16.95
C ILE A 50 11.25 4.88 -16.34
N GLY A 51 12.13 4.20 -17.08
CA GLY A 51 12.76 2.99 -16.60
C GLY A 51 13.62 2.30 -17.64
N LYS A 52 13.68 0.98 -17.55
CA LYS A 52 14.55 0.13 -18.34
C LYS A 52 13.75 -0.91 -19.14
N GLN A 53 14.01 -1.00 -20.43
CA GLN A 53 13.58 -2.14 -21.23
C GLN A 53 14.42 -3.38 -20.85
N LEU A 54 13.76 -4.44 -20.41
CA LEU A 54 14.44 -5.61 -19.81
C LEU A 54 15.28 -6.39 -20.83
N SER A 55 14.83 -6.47 -22.09
CA SER A 55 15.53 -7.22 -23.15
C SER A 55 16.85 -6.57 -23.59
N SER A 56 16.92 -5.22 -23.60
CA SER A 56 18.11 -4.47 -24.03
C SER A 56 18.93 -3.88 -22.89
N GLY A 57 18.35 -3.81 -21.68
CA GLY A 57 18.94 -3.10 -20.54
C GLY A 57 18.97 -1.58 -20.68
N ARG A 58 18.45 -1.00 -21.79
CA ARG A 58 18.51 0.45 -22.07
C ARG A 58 17.53 1.21 -21.22
N LEU A 59 18.01 2.31 -20.63
CA LEU A 59 17.17 3.31 -19.95
C LEU A 59 16.45 4.20 -20.97
N GLY A 60 15.21 4.57 -20.65
CA GLY A 60 14.40 5.41 -21.51
C GLY A 60 13.06 5.75 -20.88
N TYR A 61 12.14 6.20 -21.70
CA TYR A 61 10.79 6.55 -21.31
C TYR A 61 9.75 5.85 -22.19
N VAL A 62 8.55 5.76 -21.68
CA VAL A 62 7.40 5.22 -22.40
C VAL A 62 6.38 6.34 -22.59
N ASN A 63 5.91 6.52 -23.83
CA ASN A 63 4.85 7.48 -24.14
C ASN A 63 3.48 6.97 -23.68
N GLN A 64 2.45 7.80 -23.76
CA GLN A 64 1.09 7.44 -23.32
C GLN A 64 0.56 6.15 -23.98
N GLY A 65 0.92 5.90 -25.24
CA GLY A 65 0.49 4.72 -26.00
C GLY A 65 1.25 3.43 -25.68
N GLY A 66 2.30 3.48 -24.83
CA GLY A 66 3.13 2.32 -24.48
C GLY A 66 4.38 2.15 -25.36
N GLY A 67 4.68 3.10 -26.23
CA GLY A 67 5.89 3.09 -27.05
C GLY A 67 7.12 3.47 -26.25
N PHE A 68 8.13 2.58 -26.21
CA PHE A 68 9.42 2.84 -25.53
C PHE A 68 10.37 3.64 -26.42
N THR A 69 11.03 4.64 -25.85
CA THR A 69 12.11 5.41 -26.47
C THR A 69 13.31 5.47 -25.54
N PRO A 70 14.49 4.96 -25.96
CA PRO A 70 15.69 5.04 -25.14
C PRO A 70 16.22 6.48 -25.06
N TRP A 71 16.80 6.82 -23.90
CA TRP A 71 17.51 8.10 -23.74
C TRP A 71 18.72 8.17 -24.67
N SER A 72 19.01 9.38 -25.15
CA SER A 72 20.18 9.69 -25.98
C SER A 72 20.57 11.16 -25.82
N GLY A 73 21.79 11.50 -26.17
CA GLY A 73 22.28 12.89 -26.18
C GLY A 73 22.73 13.45 -24.83
N GLY A 74 22.95 12.56 -23.83
CA GLY A 74 23.48 12.97 -22.53
C GLY A 74 24.98 13.27 -22.56
N SER A 75 25.46 14.00 -21.55
CA SER A 75 26.87 14.41 -21.41
C SER A 75 27.31 14.50 -19.93
N VAL A 76 28.59 14.81 -19.72
CA VAL A 76 29.15 15.18 -18.41
C VAL A 76 29.74 16.59 -18.56
N PRO A 77 29.25 17.60 -17.81
CA PRO A 77 28.14 17.54 -16.85
C PRO A 77 26.79 17.18 -17.50
N PRO A 78 25.80 16.67 -16.69
CA PRO A 78 24.49 16.29 -17.22
C PRO A 78 23.75 17.44 -17.89
N VAL A 79 23.07 17.15 -18.99
CA VAL A 79 22.24 18.13 -19.74
C VAL A 79 20.75 17.89 -19.51
N PRO A 80 19.89 18.91 -19.62
CA PRO A 80 18.44 18.73 -19.50
C PRO A 80 17.90 17.70 -20.49
N ALA A 81 17.06 16.79 -20.00
CA ALA A 81 16.32 15.87 -20.85
C ALA A 81 15.18 16.60 -21.60
N PRO A 82 14.74 16.10 -22.76
CA PRO A 82 13.53 16.60 -23.39
C PRO A 82 12.31 16.41 -22.49
N ASP A 83 11.30 17.25 -22.66
CA ASP A 83 10.03 17.10 -21.97
C ASP A 83 9.27 15.88 -22.50
N VAL A 84 9.10 14.88 -21.64
CA VAL A 84 8.40 13.63 -21.93
C VAL A 84 7.15 13.46 -21.06
N SER A 85 6.65 14.58 -20.51
CA SER A 85 5.45 14.56 -19.68
C SER A 85 4.22 14.14 -20.46
N ILE A 86 3.41 13.31 -19.85
CA ILE A 86 2.06 12.94 -20.29
C ILE A 86 1.09 13.79 -19.46
N PRO A 87 0.12 14.49 -20.08
CA PRO A 87 -0.91 15.22 -19.33
C PRO A 87 -1.68 14.26 -18.42
N GLY A 88 -1.65 14.55 -17.12
CA GLY A 88 -2.38 13.78 -16.11
C GLY A 88 -3.83 14.25 -15.98
N PRO A 89 -4.63 13.55 -15.15
CA PRO A 89 -6.03 13.86 -14.94
C PRO A 89 -6.20 15.12 -14.05
N GLY A 90 -7.21 15.93 -14.36
CA GLY A 90 -7.74 16.92 -13.41
C GLY A 90 -8.33 16.24 -12.18
N ASN A 91 -8.58 17.02 -11.12
CA ASN A 91 -9.17 16.48 -9.89
C ASN A 91 -10.54 15.81 -10.16
N GLY A 92 -10.72 14.61 -9.63
CA GLY A 92 -11.88 13.75 -9.90
C GLY A 92 -11.87 13.04 -11.26
N GLY A 93 -10.86 13.28 -12.11
CA GLY A 93 -10.72 12.70 -13.44
C GLY A 93 -9.76 11.50 -13.49
N ASN A 94 -9.70 10.89 -14.67
CA ASN A 94 -8.82 9.76 -14.97
C ASN A 94 -8.06 10.00 -16.28
N THR A 95 -6.83 9.47 -16.38
CA THR A 95 -6.04 9.39 -17.61
C THR A 95 -5.50 7.97 -17.74
N THR A 96 -5.59 7.39 -18.93
CA THR A 96 -4.98 6.09 -19.21
C THR A 96 -3.60 6.27 -19.82
N ILE A 97 -2.62 5.60 -19.23
CA ILE A 97 -1.28 5.35 -19.75
C ILE A 97 -1.13 3.86 -20.01
N ASN A 98 -0.05 3.44 -20.67
CA ASN A 98 0.12 2.05 -21.05
C ASN A 98 1.52 1.54 -20.68
N PHE A 99 1.59 0.33 -20.13
CA PHE A 99 2.86 -0.34 -19.83
C PHE A 99 3.17 -1.38 -20.90
N PRO A 100 4.31 -1.27 -21.60
CA PRO A 100 4.77 -2.35 -22.49
C PRO A 100 5.30 -3.51 -21.63
N ARG A 101 5.01 -4.76 -22.05
CA ARG A 101 5.62 -5.94 -21.44
C ARG A 101 7.13 -5.93 -21.69
N GLY A 102 7.90 -6.41 -20.73
CA GLY A 102 9.37 -6.35 -20.77
C GLY A 102 9.93 -5.01 -20.31
N PHE A 103 9.21 -4.28 -19.45
CA PHE A 103 9.65 -3.00 -18.91
C PHE A 103 9.58 -2.98 -17.38
N SER A 104 10.60 -2.34 -16.76
CA SER A 104 10.66 -2.11 -15.32
C SER A 104 11.06 -0.66 -15.05
N GLY A 105 10.34 0.02 -14.16
CA GLY A 105 10.61 1.43 -13.89
C GLY A 105 9.65 2.06 -12.90
N ARG A 106 9.53 3.38 -13.03
CA ARG A 106 8.71 4.24 -12.19
C ARG A 106 7.68 4.99 -13.02
N VAL A 107 6.49 5.14 -12.47
CA VAL A 107 5.52 6.15 -12.90
C VAL A 107 5.65 7.32 -11.95
N TYR A 108 6.28 8.39 -12.39
CA TYR A 108 6.31 9.64 -11.64
C TYR A 108 5.02 10.42 -11.90
N PHE A 109 4.55 11.11 -10.87
CA PHE A 109 3.45 12.07 -10.98
C PHE A 109 3.79 13.32 -10.17
N SER A 110 3.70 14.48 -10.83
CA SER A 110 3.93 15.79 -10.21
C SER A 110 2.69 16.67 -10.31
N LEU A 111 2.54 17.56 -9.33
CA LEU A 111 1.43 18.50 -9.22
C LEU A 111 1.95 19.94 -9.33
N GLY A 112 1.34 20.70 -10.20
CA GLY A 112 1.66 22.11 -10.44
C GLY A 112 2.82 22.33 -11.41
N GLU A 113 3.94 21.67 -11.18
CA GLU A 113 5.14 21.84 -11.98
C GLU A 113 5.64 20.53 -12.57
N LYS A 114 6.30 20.61 -13.74
CA LYS A 114 6.94 19.49 -14.42
C LYS A 114 8.25 19.11 -13.73
N ILE A 115 8.51 17.80 -13.60
CA ILE A 115 9.79 17.28 -13.11
C ILE A 115 10.89 17.58 -14.15
N LYS A 116 12.03 18.03 -13.67
CA LYS A 116 13.22 18.31 -14.46
C LYS A 116 14.15 17.10 -14.42
N PHE A 117 14.27 16.40 -15.54
CA PHE A 117 15.19 15.29 -15.71
C PHE A 117 16.46 15.73 -16.42
N PHE A 118 17.56 15.02 -16.16
CA PHE A 118 18.85 15.29 -16.79
C PHE A 118 19.46 14.00 -17.31
N LEU A 119 20.25 14.12 -18.40
CA LEU A 119 20.89 12.99 -19.07
C LEU A 119 22.41 13.03 -18.88
N THR A 120 22.97 11.89 -18.51
CA THR A 120 24.41 11.62 -18.57
C THR A 120 24.73 10.84 -19.84
N THR A 121 26.03 10.64 -20.13
CA THR A 121 26.48 9.86 -21.28
C THR A 121 25.87 8.45 -21.31
N ASP A 122 25.73 7.82 -20.13
CA ASP A 122 25.34 6.42 -19.98
C ASP A 122 23.93 6.22 -19.40
N GLY A 123 23.13 7.28 -19.23
CA GLY A 123 21.83 7.14 -18.62
C GLY A 123 21.14 8.45 -18.27
N PHE A 124 20.35 8.42 -17.21
CA PHE A 124 19.65 9.59 -16.74
C PHE A 124 19.87 9.82 -15.24
N VAL A 125 19.85 11.09 -14.82
CA VAL A 125 19.94 11.48 -13.42
C VAL A 125 18.54 11.42 -12.83
N GLN A 126 18.36 10.55 -11.83
CA GLN A 126 17.10 10.51 -11.09
C GLN A 126 16.93 11.76 -10.24
N PRO A 127 15.70 12.33 -10.14
CA PRO A 127 15.40 13.42 -9.22
C PRO A 127 15.78 13.02 -7.78
N ALA A 128 16.50 13.92 -7.11
CA ALA A 128 16.93 13.73 -5.72
C ALA A 128 16.50 14.92 -4.84
N PRO A 129 15.18 15.13 -4.61
CA PRO A 129 14.65 16.34 -3.98
C PRO A 129 15.09 16.52 -2.52
N TRP A 130 15.81 15.56 -1.96
CA TRP A 130 16.49 15.64 -0.66
C TRP A 130 17.87 16.28 -0.76
N ALA A 131 18.49 16.30 -1.94
CA ALA A 131 19.82 16.89 -2.12
C ALA A 131 19.74 18.42 -2.22
N GLY A 132 20.70 19.09 -1.61
CA GLY A 132 20.84 20.54 -1.75
C GLY A 132 21.17 20.91 -3.21
N GLY A 133 20.41 21.83 -3.79
CA GLY A 133 20.60 22.28 -5.18
C GLY A 133 19.92 21.42 -6.25
N ASP A 134 19.21 20.32 -5.89
CA ASP A 134 18.39 19.59 -6.86
C ASP A 134 17.26 20.50 -7.39
N PRO A 135 17.11 20.66 -8.72
CA PRO A 135 16.12 21.55 -9.32
C PRO A 135 14.67 21.09 -9.08
N ASN A 136 14.45 19.87 -8.58
CA ASN A 136 13.14 19.32 -8.23
C ASN A 136 12.82 19.44 -6.73
N ARG A 137 13.70 20.09 -5.96
CA ARG A 137 13.54 20.18 -4.50
C ARG A 137 12.19 20.79 -4.10
N ASP A 138 11.73 21.81 -4.82
CA ASP A 138 10.50 22.54 -4.54
C ASP A 138 9.28 22.07 -5.35
N ILE A 139 9.44 21.01 -6.14
CA ILE A 139 8.35 20.40 -6.89
C ILE A 139 7.65 19.34 -6.03
N LEU A 140 6.32 19.38 -5.99
CA LEU A 140 5.51 18.34 -5.35
C LEU A 140 5.35 17.16 -6.30
N PHE A 141 6.00 16.05 -6.01
CA PHE A 141 5.92 14.81 -6.80
C PHE A 141 6.20 13.57 -5.97
N ASP A 142 5.77 12.43 -6.49
CA ASP A 142 6.06 11.10 -5.97
C ASP A 142 6.06 10.09 -7.12
N TRP A 143 6.13 8.78 -6.84
CA TRP A 143 6.10 7.73 -7.86
C TRP A 143 5.59 6.40 -7.34
N SER A 144 5.06 5.59 -8.25
CA SER A 144 4.89 4.15 -8.12
C SER A 144 6.01 3.42 -8.85
N GLU A 145 6.42 2.26 -8.35
CA GLU A 145 7.36 1.39 -9.05
C GLU A 145 6.64 0.18 -9.63
N PHE A 146 7.10 -0.30 -10.78
CA PHE A 146 6.51 -1.47 -11.40
C PHE A 146 7.52 -2.28 -12.21
N THR A 147 7.22 -3.56 -12.35
CA THR A 147 7.84 -4.45 -13.33
C THR A 147 6.72 -5.21 -14.03
N TYR A 148 6.68 -5.13 -15.37
CA TYR A 148 5.78 -5.89 -16.20
C TYR A 148 6.56 -6.77 -17.16
N ASN A 149 6.51 -8.07 -16.97
CA ASN A 149 7.25 -9.07 -17.75
C ASN A 149 6.36 -10.30 -18.05
N ASP A 150 6.97 -11.41 -18.47
CA ASP A 150 6.25 -12.65 -18.78
C ASP A 150 5.70 -13.38 -17.54
N ASP A 151 6.14 -13.01 -16.34
CA ASP A 151 5.58 -13.50 -15.07
C ASP A 151 4.43 -12.63 -14.54
N GLY A 152 4.04 -11.56 -15.26
CA GLY A 152 2.95 -10.66 -14.91
C GLY A 152 3.38 -9.25 -14.52
N LEU A 153 2.49 -8.57 -13.79
CA LEU A 153 2.71 -7.21 -13.27
C LEU A 153 2.93 -7.25 -11.76
N TRP A 154 4.02 -6.64 -11.32
CA TRP A 154 4.24 -6.17 -9.95
C TRP A 154 4.16 -4.65 -9.96
N ILE A 155 3.35 -4.06 -9.09
CA ILE A 155 3.26 -2.60 -8.93
C ILE A 155 3.11 -2.26 -7.46
N ASN A 156 3.87 -1.27 -6.99
CA ASN A 156 3.85 -0.85 -5.59
C ASN A 156 3.65 0.66 -5.45
N SER A 157 3.11 1.04 -4.28
CA SER A 157 3.10 2.41 -3.79
C SER A 157 4.36 2.61 -2.95
N SER A 158 5.43 3.13 -3.59
CA SER A 158 6.74 3.24 -2.94
C SER A 158 6.82 4.43 -1.99
N GLN A 159 7.36 4.19 -0.79
CA GLN A 159 7.76 5.22 0.17
C GLN A 159 9.23 5.05 0.60
N VAL A 160 10.02 4.28 -0.17
CA VAL A 160 11.41 3.92 0.19
C VAL A 160 12.31 5.15 0.31
N ASP A 161 12.09 6.15 -0.53
CA ASP A 161 12.92 7.36 -0.56
C ASP A 161 12.26 8.55 0.15
N MET A 162 10.95 8.68 0.02
CA MET A 162 10.14 9.76 0.62
C MET A 162 8.66 9.41 0.62
N PHE A 163 7.87 10.17 1.35
CA PHE A 163 6.41 10.19 1.28
C PHE A 163 5.94 11.61 0.95
N ALA A 164 5.30 11.82 -0.18
CA ALA A 164 4.88 13.13 -0.66
C ALA A 164 3.42 13.18 -1.10
N VAL A 165 3.05 12.39 -2.12
CA VAL A 165 1.70 12.27 -2.68
C VAL A 165 1.16 10.90 -2.32
N PRO A 166 0.21 10.79 -1.38
CA PRO A 166 -0.39 9.51 -1.04
C PRO A 166 -1.08 8.92 -2.28
N HIS A 167 -0.86 7.64 -2.52
CA HIS A 167 -1.45 6.96 -3.68
C HIS A 167 -1.61 5.48 -3.44
N ALA A 168 -2.67 4.91 -4.01
CA ALA A 168 -2.93 3.49 -4.04
C ALA A 168 -2.60 2.90 -5.42
N VAL A 169 -2.31 1.61 -5.45
CA VAL A 169 -2.09 0.84 -6.68
C VAL A 169 -3.06 -0.32 -6.76
N THR A 170 -3.47 -0.66 -7.99
CA THR A 170 -4.38 -1.77 -8.27
C THR A 170 -3.88 -2.61 -9.44
N VAL A 171 -4.27 -3.89 -9.44
CA VAL A 171 -4.16 -4.77 -10.60
C VAL A 171 -5.42 -5.62 -10.71
N THR A 172 -6.00 -5.70 -11.90
CA THR A 172 -7.15 -6.55 -12.21
C THR A 172 -6.68 -7.70 -13.08
N GLY A 173 -6.86 -8.92 -12.60
CA GLY A 173 -6.48 -10.14 -13.31
C GLY A 173 -7.52 -10.60 -14.33
N SER A 174 -7.21 -11.66 -15.06
CA SER A 174 -8.09 -12.27 -16.09
C SER A 174 -9.41 -12.82 -15.53
N ASN A 175 -9.44 -13.14 -14.24
CA ASN A 175 -10.65 -13.56 -13.53
C ASN A 175 -11.57 -12.40 -13.11
N GLY A 176 -11.21 -11.15 -13.45
CA GLY A 176 -11.95 -9.95 -13.09
C GLY A 176 -11.71 -9.46 -11.64
N ALA A 177 -10.97 -10.22 -10.83
CA ALA A 177 -10.66 -9.80 -9.45
C ALA A 177 -9.61 -8.66 -9.46
N THR A 178 -9.86 -7.66 -8.64
CA THR A 178 -8.95 -6.51 -8.46
C THR A 178 -8.28 -6.59 -7.09
N LYS A 179 -6.96 -6.60 -7.08
CA LYS A 179 -6.12 -6.43 -5.88
C LYS A 179 -5.78 -4.96 -5.73
N ARG A 180 -5.73 -4.47 -4.49
CA ARG A 180 -5.47 -3.06 -4.16
C ARG A 180 -4.67 -2.94 -2.88
N THR A 181 -3.78 -1.94 -2.82
CA THR A 181 -3.00 -1.55 -1.62
C THR A 181 -2.51 -0.12 -1.74
N GLY A 182 -1.91 0.43 -0.67
CA GLY A 182 -1.32 1.77 -0.67
C GLY A 182 -2.31 2.89 -0.29
N ASP A 183 -3.53 2.55 0.09
CA ASP A 183 -4.47 3.55 0.60
C ASP A 183 -4.05 4.04 1.99
N VAL A 184 -3.99 5.36 2.15
CA VAL A 184 -3.86 5.99 3.48
C VAL A 184 -5.24 6.13 4.13
N VAL A 185 -5.27 6.08 5.47
CA VAL A 185 -6.49 6.39 6.23
C VAL A 185 -6.95 7.84 5.95
N ASN A 186 -8.20 8.15 6.31
CA ASN A 186 -8.69 9.52 6.13
C ASN A 186 -7.77 10.52 6.84
N ASN A 187 -7.45 11.63 6.15
CA ASN A 187 -6.45 12.62 6.58
C ASN A 187 -5.05 12.03 6.84
N GLY A 188 -4.76 10.82 6.33
CA GLY A 188 -3.55 10.05 6.61
C GLY A 188 -2.28 10.81 6.25
N ARG A 189 -2.27 11.56 5.13
CA ARG A 189 -1.10 12.37 4.77
C ARG A 189 -0.73 13.37 5.86
N ASN A 190 -1.71 14.12 6.36
CA ASN A 190 -1.45 15.10 7.43
C ASN A 190 -1.09 14.40 8.75
N ALA A 191 -1.75 13.28 9.07
CA ALA A 191 -1.43 12.49 10.25
C ALA A 191 0.01 11.94 10.21
N ILE A 192 0.49 11.48 9.05
CA ILE A 192 1.88 11.06 8.85
C ILE A 192 2.84 12.23 9.04
N ILE A 193 2.59 13.38 8.38
CA ILE A 193 3.44 14.57 8.48
C ILE A 193 3.54 15.06 9.92
N GLU A 194 2.42 15.27 10.61
CA GLU A 194 2.41 15.77 11.99
C GLU A 194 2.92 14.72 12.98
N GLY A 195 2.59 13.45 12.75
CA GLY A 195 3.10 12.34 13.54
C GLY A 195 4.63 12.26 13.52
N ILE A 196 5.26 12.47 12.38
CA ILE A 196 6.72 12.49 12.23
C ILE A 196 7.30 13.80 12.78
N ARG A 197 6.69 14.95 12.45
CA ARG A 197 7.12 16.26 12.92
C ARG A 197 7.19 16.35 14.46
N SER A 198 6.27 15.70 15.15
CA SER A 198 6.19 15.67 16.60
C SER A 198 7.25 14.80 17.28
N GLN A 199 7.99 13.96 16.53
CA GLN A 199 9.03 13.12 17.11
C GLN A 199 10.33 13.91 17.31
N SER A 200 10.94 13.74 18.48
CA SER A 200 12.21 14.41 18.78
C SER A 200 13.31 14.04 17.77
N GLY A 201 13.92 15.04 17.16
CA GLY A 201 14.97 14.88 16.14
C GLY A 201 14.47 14.59 14.73
N TRP A 202 13.14 14.49 14.50
CA TRP A 202 12.58 14.14 13.19
C TRP A 202 11.87 15.31 12.48
N ALA A 203 11.59 16.40 13.16
CA ALA A 203 10.82 17.52 12.57
C ALA A 203 11.41 18.02 11.25
N ASN A 204 12.73 18.09 11.13
CA ASN A 204 13.44 18.58 9.94
C ASN A 204 13.43 17.58 8.76
N THR A 205 12.99 16.33 8.97
CA THR A 205 12.78 15.38 7.86
C THR A 205 11.54 15.72 7.04
N VAL A 206 10.66 16.59 7.57
CA VAL A 206 9.50 17.13 6.85
C VAL A 206 9.94 18.36 6.06
N TYR A 207 10.03 18.22 4.75
CA TYR A 207 10.42 19.33 3.87
C TYR A 207 9.23 20.24 3.57
N THR A 208 9.40 21.53 3.92
CA THR A 208 8.42 22.59 3.70
C THR A 208 9.05 23.65 2.78
N ARG A 209 8.35 23.98 1.71
CA ARG A 209 8.76 25.05 0.77
C ARG A 209 8.66 26.43 1.46
N SER A 210 9.35 27.42 0.93
CA SER A 210 9.42 28.78 1.51
C SER A 210 8.05 29.46 1.67
N ASP A 211 7.04 29.07 0.90
CA ASP A 211 5.66 29.55 1.01
C ASP A 211 4.82 28.84 2.10
N GLY A 212 5.43 27.95 2.87
CA GLY A 212 4.76 27.17 3.92
C GLY A 212 4.14 25.86 3.44
N THR A 213 4.21 25.54 2.14
CA THR A 213 3.66 24.29 1.61
C THR A 213 4.52 23.09 2.00
N VAL A 214 3.95 22.12 2.70
CA VAL A 214 4.61 20.86 3.01
C VAL A 214 4.63 19.97 1.77
N LEU A 215 5.82 19.66 1.27
CA LEU A 215 6.00 18.88 0.06
C LEU A 215 6.16 17.38 0.34
N ARG A 216 7.00 17.01 1.32
CA ARG A 216 7.32 15.59 1.60
C ARG A 216 7.90 15.35 2.98
N VAL A 217 7.92 14.09 3.34
CA VAL A 217 8.73 13.56 4.45
C VAL A 217 9.83 12.69 3.83
N LEU A 218 11.07 12.90 4.24
CA LEU A 218 12.21 12.12 3.77
C LEU A 218 12.34 10.81 4.54
N ALA A 219 12.60 9.71 3.84
CA ALA A 219 12.99 8.46 4.48
C ALA A 219 14.33 8.61 5.23
N PRO A 220 14.60 7.80 6.26
CA PRO A 220 15.75 8.00 7.15
C PRO A 220 17.09 8.13 6.45
N GLY A 221 17.39 7.26 5.48
CA GLY A 221 18.65 7.32 4.73
C GLY A 221 18.79 8.62 3.92
N LYS A 222 17.71 9.12 3.33
CA LYS A 222 17.69 10.39 2.59
C LYS A 222 17.79 11.58 3.53
N ALA A 223 17.13 11.50 4.68
CA ALA A 223 17.21 12.54 5.73
C ALA A 223 18.61 12.66 6.34
N VAL A 224 19.30 11.54 6.56
CA VAL A 224 20.72 11.52 6.98
C VAL A 224 21.59 12.13 5.89
N GLY A 225 21.43 11.70 4.63
CA GLY A 225 22.17 12.26 3.50
C GLY A 225 21.94 13.75 3.26
N ALA A 226 20.77 14.26 3.62
CA ALA A 226 20.44 15.69 3.61
C ALA A 226 20.92 16.46 4.84
N GLY A 227 21.49 15.79 5.85
CA GLY A 227 21.96 16.40 7.09
C GLY A 227 20.83 16.84 8.04
N VAL A 228 19.61 16.35 7.85
CA VAL A 228 18.42 16.74 8.65
C VAL A 228 18.01 15.68 9.68
N LEU A 229 18.63 14.52 9.65
CA LEU A 229 18.56 13.48 10.67
C LEU A 229 19.99 13.09 11.11
N SER A 230 20.19 12.79 12.39
CA SER A 230 21.51 12.39 12.90
C SER A 230 22.01 11.11 12.23
N ALA A 231 23.25 11.14 11.75
CA ALA A 231 23.91 9.97 11.14
C ALA A 231 24.07 8.78 12.10
N ASN A 232 24.06 9.05 13.41
CA ASN A 232 24.21 8.06 14.47
C ASN A 232 22.89 7.84 15.25
N TYR A 233 21.75 8.20 14.66
CA TYR A 233 20.45 8.11 15.33
C TYR A 233 20.14 6.70 15.82
N TYR A 234 20.51 5.68 15.04
CA TYR A 234 20.14 4.28 15.28
C TYR A 234 21.25 3.43 15.88
N SER A 235 22.46 3.98 16.03
CA SER A 235 23.69 3.26 16.43
C SER A 235 23.57 2.52 17.76
N SER A 236 22.90 3.10 18.75
CA SER A 236 22.73 2.48 20.07
C SER A 236 21.86 1.21 19.99
N TYR A 237 20.78 1.26 19.23
CA TYR A 237 19.91 0.10 18.99
C TYR A 237 20.64 -0.99 18.20
N ILE A 238 21.30 -0.63 17.09
CA ILE A 238 22.06 -1.59 16.26
C ILE A 238 23.08 -2.33 17.13
N THR A 239 23.81 -1.61 17.98
CA THR A 239 24.80 -2.19 18.88
C THR A 239 24.15 -3.15 19.88
N SER A 240 23.07 -2.75 20.50
CA SER A 240 22.33 -3.56 21.47
C SER A 240 21.74 -4.83 20.82
N ALA A 241 21.11 -4.68 19.66
CA ALA A 241 20.50 -5.78 18.91
C ALA A 241 21.55 -6.80 18.48
N TRP A 242 22.71 -6.33 18.00
CA TRP A 242 23.82 -7.21 17.56
C TRP A 242 24.40 -8.00 18.73
N ASN A 243 24.63 -7.33 19.87
CA ASN A 243 25.20 -7.94 21.07
C ASN A 243 24.25 -8.94 21.75
N ALA A 244 22.95 -8.84 21.52
CA ALA A 244 21.98 -9.77 22.08
C ALA A 244 22.29 -11.24 21.71
N TYR A 245 22.91 -11.45 20.55
CA TYR A 245 23.24 -12.80 20.04
C TYR A 245 24.65 -13.28 20.39
N VAL A 246 25.33 -12.63 21.28
CA VAL A 246 26.55 -13.17 21.92
C VAL A 246 26.21 -14.42 22.73
N ASN A 247 25.12 -14.38 23.50
CA ASN A 247 24.67 -15.45 24.37
C ASN A 247 23.40 -16.19 23.90
N ARG A 248 22.73 -15.67 22.87
CA ARG A 248 21.54 -16.26 22.26
C ARG A 248 21.83 -16.64 20.81
N THR A 249 21.04 -17.52 20.24
CA THR A 249 21.13 -17.89 18.82
C THR A 249 19.97 -17.25 18.06
N LEU A 250 20.29 -16.46 17.03
CA LEU A 250 19.32 -15.96 16.07
C LEU A 250 18.98 -17.06 15.08
N THR A 251 17.70 -17.39 14.94
CA THR A 251 17.20 -18.26 13.87
C THR A 251 16.59 -17.40 12.77
N VAL A 252 17.13 -17.51 11.54
CA VAL A 252 16.57 -16.88 10.35
C VAL A 252 15.89 -17.95 9.50
N THR A 253 14.59 -17.75 9.23
CA THR A 253 13.75 -18.59 8.37
C THR A 253 13.28 -17.71 7.19
N PRO A 254 14.11 -17.49 6.17
CA PRO A 254 13.89 -16.42 5.19
C PRO A 254 12.75 -16.70 4.21
N PHE A 255 12.35 -17.97 4.05
CA PHE A 255 11.28 -18.39 3.15
C PHE A 255 10.11 -18.92 3.97
N LEU A 256 9.01 -18.16 4.03
CA LEU A 256 7.84 -18.50 4.86
C LEU A 256 7.13 -19.77 4.36
N ASP A 257 7.18 -20.06 3.07
CA ASP A 257 6.66 -21.27 2.42
C ASP A 257 7.59 -22.49 2.55
N GLN A 258 8.85 -22.27 2.98
CA GLN A 258 9.87 -23.32 3.16
C GLN A 258 10.50 -23.24 4.57
N PRO A 259 9.73 -23.43 5.66
CA PRO A 259 10.19 -23.18 7.02
C PRO A 259 11.26 -24.15 7.53
N SER A 260 11.59 -25.20 6.76
CA SER A 260 12.72 -26.10 7.03
C SER A 260 14.08 -25.48 6.69
N ILE A 261 14.11 -24.50 5.80
CA ILE A 261 15.34 -23.76 5.46
C ILE A 261 15.60 -22.73 6.57
N LYS A 262 16.63 -23.01 7.38
CA LYS A 262 16.98 -22.21 8.56
C LYS A 262 18.47 -21.91 8.58
N TYR A 263 18.80 -20.73 9.07
CA TYR A 263 20.18 -20.30 9.33
C TYR A 263 20.29 -19.82 10.77
N PHE A 264 21.41 -20.09 11.41
CA PHE A 264 21.64 -19.83 12.82
C PHE A 264 22.78 -18.82 13.00
N GLY A 265 22.45 -17.65 13.55
CA GLY A 265 23.38 -16.53 13.76
C GLY A 265 23.89 -16.44 15.19
N ARG A 266 25.20 -16.27 15.37
CA ARG A 266 25.85 -16.00 16.66
C ARG A 266 26.85 -14.86 16.49
N THR A 267 26.88 -13.96 17.47
CA THR A 267 27.76 -12.79 17.49
C THR A 267 29.02 -13.09 18.30
N SER A 268 30.18 -12.74 17.76
CA SER A 268 31.44 -12.66 18.48
C SER A 268 32.14 -11.33 18.15
N GLY A 269 32.31 -10.47 19.12
CA GLY A 269 32.76 -9.09 18.90
C GLY A 269 31.78 -8.32 17.98
N ASN A 270 32.30 -7.83 16.86
CA ASN A 270 31.49 -7.12 15.86
C ASN A 270 30.95 -8.02 14.74
N VAL A 271 31.26 -9.32 14.74
CA VAL A 271 30.94 -10.24 13.65
C VAL A 271 29.83 -11.19 14.08
N MET A 272 28.77 -11.28 13.27
CA MET A 272 27.75 -12.33 13.37
C MET A 272 28.02 -13.40 12.32
N THR A 273 28.21 -14.64 12.77
CA THR A 273 28.46 -15.80 11.91
C THR A 273 27.18 -16.62 11.77
N PHE A 274 26.78 -16.89 10.53
CA PHE A 274 25.64 -17.75 10.23
C PHE A 274 26.09 -19.14 9.79
N THR A 275 25.40 -20.15 10.33
CA THR A 275 25.56 -21.55 9.93
C THR A 275 24.22 -22.08 9.39
N ASN A 276 24.30 -23.10 8.52
CA ASN A 276 23.13 -23.87 8.10
C ASN A 276 22.78 -24.96 9.13
N THR A 277 21.76 -25.76 8.84
CA THR A 277 21.29 -26.87 9.70
C THR A 277 22.35 -27.98 9.91
N SER A 278 23.37 -28.08 9.03
CA SER A 278 24.50 -29.01 9.17
C SER A 278 25.66 -28.42 9.97
N GLY A 279 25.52 -27.19 10.49
CA GLY A 279 26.60 -26.51 11.23
C GLY A 279 27.68 -25.87 10.35
N GLN A 280 27.56 -25.92 9.03
CA GLN A 280 28.51 -25.29 8.11
C GLN A 280 28.30 -23.78 8.10
N VAL A 281 29.41 -23.01 8.18
CA VAL A 281 29.39 -21.55 8.04
C VAL A 281 28.99 -21.18 6.61
N VAL A 282 27.93 -20.38 6.46
CA VAL A 282 27.42 -19.91 5.17
C VAL A 282 27.75 -18.44 4.91
N LYS A 283 27.84 -17.62 5.95
CA LYS A 283 28.16 -16.19 5.83
C LYS A 283 28.53 -15.59 7.18
N THR A 284 29.38 -14.55 7.13
CA THR A 284 29.62 -13.63 8.25
C THR A 284 29.18 -12.23 7.85
N PHE A 285 28.61 -11.47 8.81
CA PHE A 285 28.26 -10.06 8.65
C PHE A 285 28.97 -9.26 9.74
N ASN A 286 29.55 -8.13 9.38
CA ASN A 286 29.96 -7.13 10.36
C ASN A 286 28.73 -6.47 10.96
N ARG A 287 28.84 -5.95 12.19
CA ARG A 287 27.80 -5.11 12.76
C ARG A 287 27.59 -3.92 11.83
N PRO A 288 26.37 -3.73 11.27
CA PRO A 288 26.15 -2.71 10.27
C PRO A 288 26.18 -1.29 10.87
N SER A 289 26.54 -0.34 10.03
CA SER A 289 26.37 1.08 10.30
C SER A 289 24.90 1.49 10.17
N ASP A 290 24.54 2.65 10.72
CA ASP A 290 23.22 3.26 10.52
C ASP A 290 22.89 3.39 9.02
N ALA A 291 23.85 3.85 8.21
CA ALA A 291 23.70 4.00 6.77
C ALA A 291 23.36 2.67 6.09
N SER A 292 24.06 1.58 6.46
CA SER A 292 23.80 0.25 5.92
C SER A 292 22.43 -0.29 6.30
N VAL A 293 21.92 0.06 7.49
CA VAL A 293 20.57 -0.33 7.92
C VAL A 293 19.51 0.47 7.16
N TRP A 294 19.70 1.78 7.01
CA TRP A 294 18.73 2.62 6.28
C TRP A 294 18.69 2.32 4.77
N GLY A 295 19.84 1.96 4.18
CA GLY A 295 19.94 1.59 2.76
C GLY A 295 19.64 0.13 2.46
N CYS A 296 19.67 -0.73 3.48
CA CYS A 296 19.71 -2.19 3.32
C CYS A 296 20.82 -2.64 2.35
N ASP A 297 21.97 -2.04 2.49
CA ASP A 297 23.16 -2.25 1.63
C ASP A 297 24.45 -2.23 2.45
N GLY A 298 25.61 -1.96 1.83
CA GLY A 298 26.90 -1.84 2.49
C GLY A 298 27.27 -3.08 3.31
N ASP A 299 27.22 -2.96 4.66
CA ASP A 299 27.48 -4.07 5.57
C ASP A 299 26.43 -5.19 5.53
N LEU A 300 25.29 -4.93 4.90
CA LEU A 300 24.18 -5.87 4.67
C LEU A 300 24.01 -6.18 3.16
N PRO A 301 25.03 -6.74 2.49
CA PRO A 301 24.96 -7.02 1.06
C PRO A 301 23.88 -8.08 0.79
N ALA A 302 22.94 -7.79 -0.12
CA ALA A 302 21.85 -8.68 -0.46
C ALA A 302 21.94 -9.15 -1.94
N PRO A 303 22.91 -10.03 -2.27
CA PRO A 303 23.03 -10.56 -3.61
C PRO A 303 21.78 -11.35 -4.02
N ASN A 304 21.57 -11.50 -5.32
CA ASN A 304 20.48 -12.33 -5.84
C ASN A 304 20.87 -13.82 -5.83
N ASP A 305 20.98 -14.40 -4.63
CA ASP A 305 21.23 -15.81 -4.38
C ASP A 305 20.19 -16.38 -3.40
N GLN A 306 20.30 -17.66 -3.08
CA GLN A 306 19.33 -18.35 -2.20
C GLN A 306 19.78 -18.46 -0.74
N VAL A 307 20.90 -17.86 -0.36
CA VAL A 307 21.49 -17.98 0.99
C VAL A 307 21.81 -16.62 1.59
N VAL A 308 22.76 -15.90 1.01
CA VAL A 308 23.27 -14.64 1.59
C VAL A 308 22.25 -13.53 1.47
N GLY A 309 21.64 -13.37 0.27
CA GLY A 309 20.62 -12.35 0.03
C GLY A 309 19.42 -12.49 0.96
N PRO A 310 18.78 -13.66 1.06
CA PRO A 310 17.66 -13.88 1.97
C PRO A 310 17.98 -13.64 3.45
N ILE A 311 19.15 -14.06 3.93
CA ILE A 311 19.61 -13.75 5.31
C ILE A 311 19.75 -12.24 5.48
N SER A 312 20.42 -11.56 4.57
CA SER A 312 20.69 -10.13 4.64
C SER A 312 19.41 -9.30 4.61
N ARG A 313 18.48 -9.62 3.71
CA ARG A 313 17.15 -8.98 3.64
C ARG A 313 16.38 -9.13 4.95
N THR A 314 16.40 -10.34 5.54
CA THR A 314 15.77 -10.59 6.84
C THR A 314 16.42 -9.80 7.96
N LEU A 315 17.76 -9.70 7.99
CA LEU A 315 18.49 -8.89 8.97
C LEU A 315 18.14 -7.39 8.85
N CYS A 316 18.11 -6.88 7.61
CA CYS A 316 17.76 -5.49 7.37
C CYS A 316 16.32 -5.20 7.83
N ALA A 317 15.35 -6.03 7.43
CA ALA A 317 13.97 -5.88 7.86
C ALA A 317 13.82 -5.95 9.39
N ALA A 318 14.51 -6.89 10.04
CA ALA A 318 14.47 -7.03 11.50
C ALA A 318 15.07 -5.82 12.24
N LEU A 319 16.17 -5.26 11.72
CA LEU A 319 16.78 -4.02 12.24
C LEU A 319 15.85 -2.83 12.01
N THR A 320 15.38 -2.63 10.79
CA THR A 320 14.56 -1.46 10.44
C THR A 320 13.23 -1.44 11.19
N ARG A 321 12.62 -2.63 11.41
CA ARG A 321 11.39 -2.81 12.20
C ARG A 321 11.61 -2.89 13.71
N GLY A 322 12.87 -2.93 14.17
CA GLY A 322 13.21 -2.95 15.58
C GLY A 322 12.95 -4.28 16.29
N THR A 323 12.93 -5.39 15.55
CA THR A 323 12.68 -6.75 16.11
C THR A 323 13.96 -7.55 16.37
N LEU A 324 15.08 -7.16 15.74
CA LEU A 324 16.37 -7.79 16.03
C LEU A 324 16.80 -7.48 17.46
N GLY A 325 17.33 -8.48 18.16
CA GLY A 325 17.74 -8.36 19.56
C GLY A 325 16.62 -8.61 20.56
N THR A 326 15.35 -8.46 20.16
CA THR A 326 14.19 -8.78 21.01
C THR A 326 13.66 -10.18 20.76
N LEU A 327 13.63 -10.60 19.49
CA LEU A 327 13.16 -11.93 19.06
C LEU A 327 14.30 -12.78 18.52
N ASP A 328 14.33 -14.05 18.90
CA ASP A 328 15.35 -15.01 18.47
C ASP A 328 15.02 -15.71 17.13
N THR A 329 13.84 -15.47 16.58
CA THR A 329 13.43 -15.96 15.26
C THR A 329 13.01 -14.80 14.39
N GLN A 330 13.53 -14.77 13.14
CA GLN A 330 13.25 -13.76 12.14
C GLN A 330 12.97 -14.42 10.77
N PRO A 331 12.11 -13.80 9.94
CA PRO A 331 11.28 -12.65 10.26
C PRO A 331 10.13 -13.02 11.20
N THR A 332 9.66 -12.09 12.03
CA THR A 332 8.34 -12.21 12.63
C THR A 332 7.29 -11.71 11.62
N THR A 333 6.14 -12.37 11.61
CA THR A 333 4.96 -11.98 10.82
C THR A 333 3.90 -11.27 11.67
N ASN A 334 4.20 -11.02 12.95
CA ASN A 334 3.31 -10.32 13.85
C ASN A 334 3.65 -8.81 13.89
N PRO A 335 2.84 -7.92 13.28
CA PRO A 335 3.12 -6.48 13.28
C PRO A 335 3.09 -5.86 14.67
N ALA A 336 2.49 -6.54 15.66
CA ALA A 336 2.51 -6.08 17.04
C ALA A 336 3.91 -6.09 17.67
N ASP A 337 4.88 -6.77 17.07
CA ASP A 337 6.27 -6.80 17.54
C ASP A 337 7.11 -5.64 16.99
N PHE A 338 6.61 -4.93 15.97
CA PHE A 338 7.37 -3.92 15.25
C PHE A 338 7.49 -2.61 16.03
N TYR A 339 8.60 -1.90 15.82
CA TYR A 339 8.84 -0.53 16.27
C TYR A 339 8.74 -0.33 17.80
N ARG A 340 9.07 -1.35 18.59
CA ARG A 340 9.06 -1.29 20.06
C ARG A 340 10.42 -0.98 20.70
N ASN A 341 11.47 -0.91 19.89
CA ASN A 341 12.83 -0.55 20.35
C ASN A 341 12.96 0.96 20.65
N SER A 342 14.09 1.33 21.22
CA SER A 342 14.49 2.74 21.38
C SER A 342 15.97 2.85 21.02
N PRO A 343 16.37 3.77 20.12
CA PRO A 343 15.52 4.66 19.30
C PRO A 343 14.66 3.88 18.27
N VAL A 344 13.59 4.52 17.79
CA VAL A 344 12.59 3.93 16.87
C VAL A 344 12.72 4.50 15.47
N ASN A 345 12.54 3.66 14.42
CA ASN A 345 12.28 4.13 13.07
C ASN A 345 10.87 4.75 13.01
N HIS A 346 10.76 6.05 13.28
CA HIS A 346 9.47 6.74 13.30
C HIS A 346 8.84 6.85 11.90
N TYR A 347 9.64 6.91 10.84
CA TYR A 347 9.16 6.96 9.45
C TYR A 347 8.33 5.71 9.12
N GLY A 348 8.92 4.53 9.22
CA GLY A 348 8.22 3.28 8.95
C GLY A 348 7.01 3.09 9.89
N ARG A 349 7.20 3.28 11.19
CA ARG A 349 6.14 3.12 12.20
C ARG A 349 4.91 3.97 11.90
N ILE A 350 5.10 5.24 11.60
CA ILE A 350 3.98 6.19 11.42
C ILE A 350 3.31 5.99 10.07
N ILE A 351 4.05 5.69 9.00
CA ILE A 351 3.45 5.42 7.69
C ILE A 351 2.60 4.15 7.77
N HIS A 352 3.14 3.01 8.23
CA HIS A 352 2.37 1.76 8.36
C HIS A 352 1.10 1.95 9.21
N ALA A 353 1.18 2.69 10.32
CA ALA A 353 0.04 2.95 11.21
C ALA A 353 -1.06 3.83 10.55
N ASN A 354 -0.75 4.52 9.47
CA ASN A 354 -1.69 5.37 8.73
C ASN A 354 -2.10 4.79 7.36
N MET A 355 -1.75 3.54 7.08
CA MET A 355 -2.25 2.81 5.91
C MET A 355 -3.50 2.02 6.29
N VAL A 356 -4.46 1.93 5.36
CA VAL A 356 -5.75 1.26 5.58
C VAL A 356 -5.57 -0.23 5.88
N ASP A 357 -4.66 -0.88 5.17
CA ASP A 357 -4.32 -2.31 5.32
C ASP A 357 -3.08 -2.55 6.19
N GLY A 358 -2.48 -1.49 6.75
CA GLY A 358 -1.26 -1.53 7.53
C GLY A 358 0.01 -1.81 6.71
N LYS A 359 -0.11 -1.87 5.37
CA LYS A 359 0.99 -2.18 4.45
C LYS A 359 1.58 -0.93 3.83
N ALA A 360 2.90 -0.84 3.83
CA ALA A 360 3.67 0.24 3.21
C ALA A 360 4.99 -0.29 2.67
N TYR A 361 5.64 0.45 1.78
CA TYR A 361 6.96 0.09 1.29
C TYR A 361 7.95 1.19 1.69
N THR A 362 8.33 1.19 3.00
CA THR A 362 9.07 2.28 3.64
C THR A 362 10.58 2.12 3.66
N PHE A 363 11.10 0.95 3.29
CA PHE A 363 12.52 0.64 3.13
C PHE A 363 12.70 -0.52 2.13
N PRO A 364 13.90 -0.76 1.55
CA PRO A 364 14.10 -1.65 0.41
C PRO A 364 13.64 -3.10 0.55
N PHE A 365 13.52 -3.62 1.78
CA PHE A 365 13.06 -4.99 2.06
C PHE A 365 11.85 -5.03 3.00
N ASP A 366 10.93 -4.08 2.85
CA ASP A 366 9.65 -4.10 3.56
C ASP A 366 8.71 -5.21 3.05
N ASP A 367 9.10 -5.89 1.97
CA ASP A 367 8.47 -7.10 1.45
C ASP A 367 8.76 -8.36 2.27
N VAL A 368 9.78 -8.36 3.12
CA VAL A 368 10.04 -9.47 4.04
C VAL A 368 8.87 -9.65 5.01
N GLY A 369 8.12 -10.76 4.85
CA GLY A 369 6.93 -11.06 5.65
C GLY A 369 5.63 -10.49 5.09
N ALA A 370 5.63 -9.96 3.86
CA ALA A 370 4.46 -9.46 3.12
C ALA A 370 3.80 -8.21 3.76
N PHE A 371 4.62 -7.25 4.20
CA PHE A 371 4.14 -5.97 4.77
C PHE A 371 4.23 -4.80 3.80
N GLU A 372 4.72 -5.02 2.60
CA GLU A 372 4.85 -4.04 1.53
C GLU A 372 3.49 -3.66 0.91
N SER A 373 3.39 -2.42 0.44
CA SER A 373 2.27 -1.94 -0.38
C SER A 373 2.47 -2.30 -1.86
N LEU A 374 2.44 -3.60 -2.16
CA LEU A 374 2.62 -4.17 -3.49
C LEU A 374 1.44 -5.07 -3.87
N VAL A 375 1.02 -4.99 -5.14
CA VAL A 375 0.10 -5.97 -5.74
C VAL A 375 0.75 -6.63 -6.96
N HIS A 376 0.44 -7.91 -7.12
CA HIS A 376 0.91 -8.73 -8.23
C HIS A 376 -0.22 -9.52 -8.85
N ASP A 377 -0.20 -9.66 -10.18
CA ASP A 377 -1.03 -10.60 -10.93
C ASP A 377 -0.25 -11.18 -12.12
N GLY A 378 -0.28 -12.52 -12.26
CA GLY A 378 0.43 -13.22 -13.33
C GLY A 378 -0.23 -13.09 -14.70
N ASP A 379 -1.52 -12.74 -14.74
CA ASP A 379 -2.28 -12.53 -15.97
C ASP A 379 -3.11 -11.23 -15.88
N PRO A 380 -2.44 -10.05 -15.77
CA PRO A 380 -3.12 -8.79 -15.59
C PRO A 380 -3.90 -8.37 -16.85
N ARG A 381 -5.06 -7.75 -16.67
CA ARG A 381 -5.88 -7.16 -17.74
C ARG A 381 -5.89 -5.64 -17.69
N SER A 382 -5.75 -5.07 -16.52
CA SER A 382 -5.57 -3.65 -16.30
C SER A 382 -4.90 -3.39 -14.97
N ALA A 383 -4.37 -2.18 -14.79
CA ALA A 383 -3.86 -1.70 -13.52
C ALA A 383 -4.32 -0.26 -13.25
N GLY A 384 -4.08 0.22 -12.05
CA GLY A 384 -4.41 1.60 -11.67
C GLY A 384 -3.43 2.18 -10.67
N ILE A 385 -3.29 3.51 -10.73
CA ILE A 385 -2.62 4.35 -9.74
C ILE A 385 -3.63 5.42 -9.34
N ILE A 386 -3.99 5.48 -8.07
CA ILE A 386 -5.00 6.40 -7.56
C ILE A 386 -4.32 7.39 -6.63
N LEU A 387 -4.14 8.64 -7.09
CA LEU A 387 -3.64 9.72 -6.25
C LEU A 387 -4.70 10.06 -5.20
N SER A 388 -4.35 9.88 -3.94
CA SER A 388 -5.28 9.97 -2.81
C SER A 388 -5.35 11.40 -2.25
N PRO A 389 -6.40 11.72 -1.46
CA PRO A 389 -6.60 13.04 -0.88
C PRO A 389 -5.46 13.52 0.02
N PHE A 390 -5.19 14.84 -0.01
CA PHE A 390 -4.15 15.46 0.82
C PHE A 390 -4.62 15.84 2.23
N GLY A 391 -5.90 15.94 2.45
CA GLY A 391 -6.48 16.31 3.74
C GLY A 391 -7.92 15.80 3.88
N SER A 392 -8.56 16.16 4.96
CA SER A 392 -9.94 15.77 5.26
C SER A 392 -11.00 16.33 4.29
N GLY A 393 -10.60 17.17 3.33
CA GLY A 393 -11.51 17.74 2.32
C GLY A 393 -11.41 17.08 0.93
N GLY A 394 -10.52 16.13 0.73
CA GLY A 394 -10.39 15.39 -0.52
C GLY A 394 -10.84 13.94 -0.28
N GLY A 395 -11.84 13.52 -1.01
CA GLY A 395 -12.53 12.25 -0.80
C GLY A 395 -11.60 11.08 -0.55
N ASN A 396 -11.84 10.37 0.53
CA ASN A 396 -11.53 8.95 0.70
C ASN A 396 -11.87 8.24 -0.62
N PRO A 397 -11.21 7.13 -1.01
CA PRO A 397 -11.79 6.30 -2.06
C PRO A 397 -13.27 6.19 -1.73
N GLN A 398 -14.11 6.71 -2.61
CA GLN A 398 -15.54 6.77 -2.37
C GLN A 398 -15.94 5.35 -2.01
N PRO A 399 -16.49 5.08 -0.83
CA PRO A 399 -17.03 3.77 -0.60
C PRO A 399 -17.89 3.47 -1.83
N SER A 400 -17.69 2.34 -2.45
CA SER A 400 -18.60 1.81 -3.46
C SER A 400 -19.97 1.56 -2.82
N GLY A 401 -20.28 2.35 -1.79
CA GLY A 401 -21.48 2.32 -1.00
C GLY A 401 -22.66 2.79 -1.82
N VAL A 402 -23.78 2.13 -1.58
CA VAL A 402 -25.09 2.48 -2.17
C VAL A 402 -25.89 3.29 -1.16
N PRO A 403 -26.80 4.15 -1.61
CA PRO A 403 -27.74 4.77 -0.70
C PRO A 403 -28.65 3.70 -0.06
N VAL A 404 -29.01 3.92 1.19
CA VAL A 404 -30.08 3.17 1.87
C VAL A 404 -31.31 4.06 1.86
N ILE A 405 -32.32 3.63 1.11
CA ILE A 405 -33.49 4.44 0.74
C ILE A 405 -34.70 3.90 1.46
N SER A 406 -35.47 4.80 2.07
CA SER A 406 -36.77 4.47 2.66
C SER A 406 -37.80 4.11 1.58
N ASN A 407 -38.48 2.97 1.75
CA ASN A 407 -39.56 2.55 0.84
C ASN A 407 -40.84 3.40 1.05
N TRP A 408 -40.96 4.12 2.17
CA TRP A 408 -42.12 4.93 2.50
C TRP A 408 -42.11 6.27 1.76
N ASN A 409 -40.99 7.01 1.83
CA ASN A 409 -40.94 8.38 1.33
C ASN A 409 -39.82 8.64 0.33
N ASN A 410 -39.07 7.60 -0.08
CA ASN A 410 -37.94 7.67 -1.02
C ASN A 410 -36.79 8.59 -0.57
N LEU A 411 -36.67 8.93 0.72
CA LEU A 411 -35.53 9.64 1.27
C LEU A 411 -34.37 8.67 1.61
N CYS A 412 -33.15 9.19 1.58
CA CYS A 412 -31.94 8.44 1.89
C CYS A 412 -31.56 8.57 3.37
N ILE A 413 -31.00 7.53 3.97
CA ILE A 413 -30.28 7.66 5.26
C ILE A 413 -29.05 8.55 5.02
N ASP A 414 -28.94 9.60 5.82
CA ASP A 414 -28.01 10.71 5.61
C ASP A 414 -27.30 11.10 6.90
N VAL A 415 -26.01 11.45 6.74
CA VAL A 415 -25.20 12.08 7.79
C VAL A 415 -25.37 13.59 7.69
N PRO A 416 -26.04 14.24 8.66
CA PRO A 416 -26.35 15.66 8.59
C PRO A 416 -25.15 16.54 8.28
N GLN A 417 -25.29 17.43 7.27
CA GLN A 417 -24.26 18.39 6.85
C GLN A 417 -22.91 17.75 6.49
N SER A 418 -22.89 16.44 6.16
CA SER A 418 -21.64 15.65 5.98
C SER A 418 -20.69 15.74 7.19
N ASN A 419 -21.23 15.88 8.39
CA ASN A 419 -20.46 15.92 9.63
C ASN A 419 -20.17 14.50 10.13
N PHE A 420 -19.01 13.97 9.79
CA PHE A 420 -18.57 12.61 10.18
C PHE A 420 -17.90 12.54 11.57
N SER A 421 -18.19 13.48 12.47
CA SER A 421 -17.76 13.36 13.87
C SER A 421 -18.57 12.25 14.58
N ASP A 422 -17.99 11.68 15.64
CA ASP A 422 -18.70 10.72 16.47
C ASP A 422 -19.96 11.32 17.09
N ARG A 423 -20.96 10.47 17.32
CA ARG A 423 -22.23 10.80 17.97
C ARG A 423 -23.12 11.78 17.17
N VAL A 424 -22.90 11.91 15.86
CA VAL A 424 -23.83 12.65 15.00
C VAL A 424 -25.04 11.77 14.71
N PRO A 425 -26.26 12.16 15.15
CA PRO A 425 -27.48 11.40 14.91
C PRO A 425 -27.84 11.42 13.42
N LEU A 426 -28.15 10.24 12.88
CA LEU A 426 -28.57 10.10 11.48
C LEU A 426 -30.00 10.66 11.24
N GLN A 427 -30.25 11.00 10.00
CA GLN A 427 -31.49 11.54 9.52
C GLN A 427 -31.93 10.90 8.20
N THR A 428 -33.17 11.14 7.77
CA THR A 428 -33.54 11.03 6.36
C THR A 428 -33.35 12.37 5.66
N TYR A 429 -32.91 12.31 4.39
CA TYR A 429 -32.73 13.50 3.55
C TYR A 429 -32.97 13.15 2.09
N THR A 430 -33.39 14.17 1.28
CA THR A 430 -33.53 14.02 -0.16
C THR A 430 -32.28 13.39 -0.74
N CYS A 431 -32.43 12.32 -1.53
CA CYS A 431 -31.31 11.61 -2.13
C CYS A 431 -30.56 12.51 -3.11
N ASN A 432 -29.31 12.85 -2.79
CA ASN A 432 -28.48 13.82 -3.52
C ASN A 432 -27.13 13.25 -3.97
N GLN A 433 -26.93 11.93 -3.81
CA GLN A 433 -25.73 11.17 -4.20
C GLN A 433 -24.44 11.62 -3.51
N THR A 434 -24.52 12.45 -2.49
CA THR A 434 -23.34 12.82 -1.69
C THR A 434 -22.83 11.65 -0.87
N ASN A 435 -21.60 11.76 -0.39
CA ASN A 435 -20.98 10.72 0.43
C ASN A 435 -21.66 10.55 1.81
N ALA A 436 -22.39 11.57 2.27
CA ALA A 436 -23.22 11.49 3.47
C ALA A 436 -24.33 10.42 3.39
N GLN A 437 -24.65 9.97 2.16
CA GLN A 437 -25.73 9.01 1.90
C GLN A 437 -25.22 7.65 1.38
N LYS A 438 -23.91 7.45 1.33
CA LYS A 438 -23.31 6.20 0.81
C LYS A 438 -22.90 5.27 1.94
N TRP A 439 -23.45 4.06 1.89
CA TRP A 439 -23.26 3.02 2.90
C TRP A 439 -22.71 1.74 2.27
N THR A 440 -21.59 1.28 2.77
CA THR A 440 -21.01 -0.01 2.39
C THR A 440 -21.45 -1.06 3.40
N PHE A 441 -22.08 -2.14 2.91
CA PHE A 441 -22.44 -3.29 3.73
C PHE A 441 -21.21 -4.21 3.86
N ASP A 442 -20.54 -4.17 5.00
CA ASP A 442 -19.38 -5.00 5.32
C ASP A 442 -19.75 -5.99 6.45
N GLY A 443 -20.06 -7.21 6.04
CA GLY A 443 -20.69 -8.17 6.95
C GLY A 443 -22.02 -7.64 7.47
N GLN A 444 -22.11 -7.40 8.78
CA GLN A 444 -23.29 -6.79 9.42
C GLN A 444 -23.10 -5.30 9.73
N ALA A 445 -21.95 -4.70 9.43
CA ALA A 445 -21.71 -3.27 9.63
C ALA A 445 -22.13 -2.47 8.40
N LEU A 446 -22.79 -1.34 8.61
CA LEU A 446 -23.03 -0.31 7.59
C LEU A 446 -21.97 0.78 7.78
N LYS A 447 -20.95 0.77 6.92
CA LYS A 447 -19.84 1.71 6.96
C LYS A 447 -20.10 2.90 6.03
N THR A 448 -19.72 4.09 6.47
CA THR A 448 -19.69 5.31 5.67
C THR A 448 -18.30 5.93 5.70
N GLN A 449 -18.14 7.17 5.27
CA GLN A 449 -16.85 7.86 5.25
C GLN A 449 -16.17 7.93 6.62
N ASN A 450 -14.85 8.17 6.59
CA ASN A 450 -14.02 8.40 7.76
C ASN A 450 -14.01 7.23 8.76
N ASN A 451 -14.11 5.98 8.24
CA ASN A 451 -14.19 4.78 9.06
C ASN A 451 -15.31 4.85 10.12
N LYS A 452 -16.43 5.48 9.78
CA LYS A 452 -17.61 5.56 10.63
C LYS A 452 -18.60 4.48 10.27
N CYS A 453 -19.24 3.93 11.31
CA CYS A 453 -20.30 2.95 11.19
C CYS A 453 -21.63 3.53 11.68
N MET A 454 -22.72 3.08 11.08
CA MET A 454 -24.04 3.23 11.70
C MET A 454 -24.00 2.57 13.07
N ASP A 455 -24.51 3.25 14.08
CA ASP A 455 -24.33 2.89 15.48
C ASP A 455 -25.58 3.22 16.29
N VAL A 456 -25.91 2.39 17.24
CA VAL A 456 -26.94 2.70 18.23
C VAL A 456 -26.28 3.40 19.41
N ALA A 457 -26.69 4.63 19.68
CA ALA A 457 -26.11 5.46 20.73
C ALA A 457 -26.04 4.72 22.07
N ASP A 458 -24.84 4.74 22.68
CA ASP A 458 -24.53 4.13 23.96
C ASP A 458 -24.86 2.63 24.06
N GLY A 459 -25.02 1.95 22.91
CA GLY A 459 -25.38 0.55 22.83
C GLY A 459 -26.78 0.22 23.37
N ALA A 460 -27.67 1.23 23.43
CA ALA A 460 -29.02 1.08 23.94
C ALA A 460 -29.86 0.11 23.10
N THR A 461 -30.74 -0.66 23.75
CA THR A 461 -31.51 -1.72 23.08
C THR A 461 -33.03 -1.45 23.12
N GLY A 462 -33.47 -0.33 23.71
CA GLY A 462 -34.87 0.04 23.86
C GLY A 462 -35.43 0.80 22.67
N ASN A 463 -36.80 0.90 22.61
CA ASN A 463 -37.47 1.77 21.68
C ASN A 463 -37.09 3.24 21.92
N GLY A 464 -36.87 3.99 20.84
CA GLY A 464 -36.40 5.38 20.87
C GLY A 464 -34.90 5.55 20.95
N ALA A 465 -34.11 4.47 21.00
CA ALA A 465 -32.64 4.54 20.97
C ALA A 465 -32.17 5.22 19.67
N VAL A 466 -31.36 6.25 19.81
CA VAL A 466 -30.91 7.08 18.68
C VAL A 466 -29.95 6.28 17.77
N ILE A 467 -30.17 6.37 16.48
CA ILE A 467 -29.23 5.91 15.46
C ILE A 467 -28.29 7.05 15.10
N GLN A 468 -27.01 6.82 15.21
CA GLN A 468 -25.93 7.80 14.99
C GLN A 468 -24.83 7.22 14.12
N ILE A 469 -23.78 7.98 13.84
CA ILE A 469 -22.49 7.45 13.41
C ILE A 469 -21.51 7.47 14.59
N TYR A 470 -20.63 6.47 14.59
CA TYR A 470 -19.54 6.35 15.56
C TYR A 470 -18.34 5.67 14.90
N GLU A 471 -17.14 5.83 15.47
CA GLU A 471 -15.97 5.07 15.04
C GLU A 471 -16.29 3.58 14.99
N CYS A 472 -15.90 2.90 13.89
CA CYS A 472 -16.19 1.47 13.73
C CYS A 472 -15.43 0.65 14.77
N ASN A 473 -16.16 0.04 15.69
CA ASN A 473 -15.64 -0.83 16.75
C ASN A 473 -16.24 -2.24 16.72
N LEU A 474 -17.13 -2.51 15.74
CA LEU A 474 -17.75 -3.81 15.44
C LEU A 474 -18.53 -4.43 16.61
N THR A 475 -18.96 -3.62 17.58
CA THR A 475 -19.83 -4.05 18.68
C THR A 475 -21.22 -4.42 18.18
N GLY A 476 -22.05 -5.01 19.04
CA GLY A 476 -23.45 -5.32 18.70
C GLY A 476 -24.27 -4.08 18.31
N ALA A 477 -23.92 -2.90 18.86
CA ALA A 477 -24.54 -1.63 18.53
C ALA A 477 -24.34 -1.21 17.06
N GLN A 478 -23.33 -1.75 16.37
CA GLN A 478 -22.97 -1.42 14.99
C GLN A 478 -23.36 -2.52 13.99
N LYS A 479 -24.11 -3.51 14.44
CA LYS A 479 -24.58 -4.59 13.57
C LYS A 479 -25.98 -4.29 13.08
N PHE A 480 -26.16 -4.36 11.75
CA PHE A 480 -27.44 -4.16 11.09
C PHE A 480 -27.59 -5.13 9.92
N VAL A 481 -28.77 -5.73 9.81
CA VAL A 481 -29.10 -6.67 8.74
C VAL A 481 -30.31 -6.16 7.98
N LEU A 482 -30.17 -5.95 6.69
CA LEU A 482 -31.28 -5.62 5.81
C LEU A 482 -31.95 -6.94 5.36
N SER A 483 -33.18 -7.17 5.82
CA SER A 483 -33.95 -8.34 5.46
C SER A 483 -34.50 -8.27 4.03
N SER A 484 -34.91 -9.42 3.48
CA SER A 484 -35.60 -9.47 2.18
C SER A 484 -36.97 -8.79 2.18
N SER A 485 -37.57 -8.60 3.35
CA SER A 485 -38.82 -7.82 3.53
C SER A 485 -38.59 -6.32 3.71
N GLY A 486 -37.34 -5.86 3.66
CA GLY A 486 -36.95 -4.46 3.75
C GLY A 486 -36.72 -3.95 5.17
N ASP A 487 -36.74 -4.78 6.19
CA ASP A 487 -36.43 -4.36 7.55
C ASP A 487 -34.93 -4.21 7.74
N LEU A 488 -34.47 -3.07 8.24
CA LEU A 488 -33.08 -2.88 8.66
C LEU A 488 -33.01 -3.13 10.17
N VAL A 489 -32.59 -4.34 10.56
CA VAL A 489 -32.67 -4.86 11.92
C VAL A 489 -31.33 -4.76 12.62
N ASN A 490 -31.29 -4.25 13.85
CA ASN A 490 -30.16 -4.41 14.76
C ASN A 490 -30.30 -5.74 15.53
N PRO A 491 -29.43 -6.76 15.28
CA PRO A 491 -29.58 -8.08 15.91
C PRO A 491 -29.41 -8.09 17.45
N GLN A 492 -28.65 -7.13 18.01
CA GLN A 492 -28.45 -7.04 19.46
C GLN A 492 -29.76 -6.73 20.19
N SER A 493 -30.58 -5.87 19.61
CA SER A 493 -31.86 -5.42 20.21
C SER A 493 -33.07 -6.13 19.62
N ASN A 494 -32.92 -6.81 18.49
CA ASN A 494 -34.02 -7.35 17.66
C ASN A 494 -35.02 -6.25 17.25
N ARG A 495 -34.55 -5.01 17.06
CA ARG A 495 -35.36 -3.83 16.66
C ARG A 495 -34.96 -3.32 15.30
N CYS A 496 -35.92 -2.65 14.67
CA CYS A 496 -35.77 -2.07 13.33
C CYS A 496 -35.35 -0.59 13.40
N VAL A 497 -34.57 -0.18 12.40
CA VAL A 497 -34.32 1.24 12.14
C VAL A 497 -35.62 1.87 11.65
N ASP A 498 -36.07 2.90 12.34
CA ASP A 498 -37.38 3.53 12.24
C ASP A 498 -37.22 5.02 12.02
N ILE A 499 -38.05 5.60 11.12
CA ILE A 499 -38.14 7.06 10.98
C ILE A 499 -39.04 7.57 12.10
N LYS A 500 -38.41 8.29 13.02
CA LYS A 500 -39.07 8.78 14.24
C LYS A 500 -40.32 9.62 13.94
N ASP A 501 -41.39 9.32 14.71
CA ASP A 501 -42.64 10.06 14.71
C ASP A 501 -43.30 10.21 13.31
N TRP A 502 -42.97 9.33 12.36
CA TRP A 502 -43.45 9.38 10.97
C TRP A 502 -43.23 10.75 10.31
N VAL A 503 -42.12 11.42 10.61
CA VAL A 503 -41.78 12.69 9.98
C VAL A 503 -41.45 12.48 8.52
N ASN A 504 -42.30 12.96 7.61
CA ASN A 504 -42.09 12.84 6.17
C ASN A 504 -41.36 14.07 5.63
N GLY A 505 -40.04 14.04 5.67
CA GLY A 505 -39.22 15.14 5.16
C GLY A 505 -37.75 15.03 5.51
N ASP A 506 -36.99 16.00 5.01
CA ASP A 506 -35.58 16.15 5.30
C ASP A 506 -35.36 16.48 6.78
N GLY A 507 -34.34 15.87 7.39
CA GLY A 507 -34.00 16.08 8.78
C GLY A 507 -34.72 15.18 9.78
N ALA A 508 -35.61 14.27 9.33
CA ALA A 508 -36.27 13.31 10.21
C ALA A 508 -35.24 12.36 10.86
N ARG A 509 -35.27 12.27 12.20
CA ARG A 509 -34.31 11.46 12.96
C ARG A 509 -34.61 9.97 12.84
N LEU A 510 -33.57 9.17 12.97
CA LEU A 510 -33.67 7.71 12.99
C LEU A 510 -33.53 7.19 14.43
N GLN A 511 -34.26 6.14 14.72
CA GLN A 511 -34.27 5.49 16.03
C GLN A 511 -34.41 3.98 15.87
N LEU A 512 -34.18 3.22 16.96
CA LEU A 512 -34.63 1.85 17.07
C LEU A 512 -36.09 1.82 17.53
N TRP A 513 -36.87 0.91 16.95
CA TRP A 513 -38.24 0.65 17.39
C TRP A 513 -38.62 -0.81 17.18
N ASP A 514 -39.61 -1.32 17.92
CA ASP A 514 -40.10 -2.66 17.71
C ASP A 514 -40.47 -2.87 16.23
N CYS A 515 -40.06 -3.96 15.63
CA CYS A 515 -40.33 -4.24 14.22
C CYS A 515 -41.83 -4.51 14.02
N GLY A 516 -42.55 -3.48 13.65
CA GLY A 516 -43.98 -3.54 13.39
C GLY A 516 -44.35 -3.84 11.93
N GLY A 517 -43.38 -3.94 11.04
CA GLY A 517 -43.60 -4.10 9.61
C GLY A 517 -44.20 -2.88 8.92
N THR A 518 -44.21 -1.73 9.60
CA THR A 518 -44.77 -0.46 9.11
C THR A 518 -43.87 0.19 8.05
N ALA A 519 -44.45 1.02 7.19
CA ALA A 519 -43.76 1.58 6.04
C ALA A 519 -42.52 2.42 6.41
N ASN A 520 -42.56 3.16 7.55
CA ASN A 520 -41.45 3.98 8.04
C ASN A 520 -40.23 3.17 8.56
N GLN A 521 -40.34 1.82 8.58
CA GLN A 521 -39.27 0.89 8.95
C GLN A 521 -38.71 0.11 7.75
N LYS A 522 -39.20 0.41 6.54
CA LYS A 522 -38.82 -0.34 5.32
C LYS A 522 -37.79 0.40 4.49
N TRP A 523 -36.72 -0.30 4.19
CA TRP A 523 -35.53 0.20 3.52
C TRP A 523 -35.14 -0.66 2.33
N ARG A 524 -34.44 -0.08 1.36
CA ARG A 524 -33.81 -0.79 0.25
C ARG A 524 -32.44 -0.20 -0.06
N LYS A 525 -31.60 -0.97 -0.74
CA LYS A 525 -30.39 -0.46 -1.38
C LYS A 525 -30.77 0.26 -2.68
N GLY A 526 -30.16 1.43 -2.93
CA GLY A 526 -30.35 2.19 -4.15
C GLY A 526 -29.38 1.82 -5.26
#